data_6642b5f930b668e6e93391d97614a5df
#
_entry.id   6642b5f930b668e6e93391d97614a5df
#
_cell.length_a   1.000
_cell.length_b   1.000
_cell.length_c   1.000
_cell.angle_alpha   90.00
_cell.angle_beta   90.00
_cell.angle_gamma   90.00
#
_symmetry.space_group_name_H-M   'P 1'
#
loop_
_entity.id
_entity.type
_entity.pdbx_description
1 polymer ?
#
loop_
_entity_poly.entity_id
_entity_poly.type
_entity_poly.pdbx_seq_one_letter_code
_entity_poly.pdbx_strand_id
1 'polypeptide(L)'
;MFTGLIETVGRLHAVTAVPEGVRLEVSSPWKAGVSHGESIAVNGVCLTVVAASDGRLSMDVGPETLRATTLGRVAAGRKVNLERALKAGDRFGGHFVQGHVDGRGELLDIREASDFIWLTCSYPLEHDAWIIPKGAVAVDGISLTVASLARARFDVQIVPFTWEHTALPELRVGDAVNLEFDILGKYAVRAAQLSAGRAPVPTDSVWP
;
A
#
# COMPACT_ATOMS: atom_id res chain seq x y z
N MET A 1 -1.34 -11.96 -2.60
CA MET A 1 -2.66 -11.34 -2.84
C MET A 1 -3.26 -10.97 -1.50
N PHE A 2 -3.80 -9.77 -1.36
CA PHE A 2 -4.35 -9.16 -0.17
C PHE A 2 -5.73 -8.57 -0.48
N THR A 3 -6.43 -8.06 0.52
CA THR A 3 -7.75 -7.44 0.36
C THR A 3 -7.73 -5.95 0.63
N GLY A 4 -6.68 -5.44 1.28
CA GLY A 4 -6.61 -4.09 1.81
C GLY A 4 -7.40 -3.91 3.12
N LEU A 5 -7.71 -5.00 3.81
CA LEU A 5 -8.27 -4.99 5.16
C LEU A 5 -7.14 -5.21 6.16
N ILE A 6 -6.73 -4.14 6.80
CA ILE A 6 -5.61 -4.19 7.75
C ILE A 6 -5.97 -5.08 8.93
N GLU A 7 -5.15 -6.11 9.16
CA GLU A 7 -5.35 -7.04 10.28
C GLU A 7 -4.80 -6.46 11.59
N THR A 8 -3.71 -5.70 11.49
CA THR A 8 -3.06 -5.14 12.67
C THR A 8 -2.09 -4.02 12.30
N VAL A 9 -1.70 -3.24 13.30
CA VAL A 9 -0.67 -2.21 13.19
C VAL A 9 0.60 -2.72 13.87
N GLY A 10 1.67 -2.85 13.09
CA GLY A 10 3.01 -3.10 13.58
C GLY A 10 3.78 -1.81 13.84
N ARG A 11 4.98 -1.95 14.38
CA ARG A 11 5.93 -0.84 14.53
C ARG A 11 7.27 -1.24 13.92
N LEU A 12 7.81 -0.40 13.08
CA LEU A 12 9.15 -0.59 12.53
C LEU A 12 10.18 -0.49 13.65
N HIS A 13 10.87 -1.58 13.93
CA HIS A 13 11.87 -1.67 15.00
C HIS A 13 13.24 -1.23 14.52
N ALA A 14 13.68 -1.75 13.37
CA ALA A 14 14.99 -1.44 12.79
C ALA A 14 14.94 -1.45 11.26
N VAL A 15 15.85 -0.68 10.67
CA VAL A 15 16.18 -0.68 9.23
C VAL A 15 17.69 -0.89 9.15
N THR A 16 18.13 -2.05 8.68
CA THR A 16 19.54 -2.42 8.62
C THR A 16 19.96 -2.59 7.16
N ALA A 17 21.07 -1.96 6.78
CA ALA A 17 21.61 -2.13 5.42
C ALA A 17 22.04 -3.60 5.19
N VAL A 18 21.71 -4.11 3.99
CA VAL A 18 22.17 -5.39 3.45
C VAL A 18 22.81 -5.14 2.09
N PRO A 19 23.54 -6.09 1.48
CA PRO A 19 24.31 -5.84 0.26
C PRO A 19 23.51 -5.22 -0.88
N GLU A 20 22.23 -5.60 -1.04
CA GLU A 20 21.37 -5.13 -2.13
C GLU A 20 20.04 -4.56 -1.60
N GLY A 21 20.09 -3.68 -0.60
CA GLY A 21 18.88 -3.05 -0.07
C GLY A 21 18.92 -2.86 1.43
N VAL A 22 17.79 -3.14 2.08
CA VAL A 22 17.68 -3.07 3.54
C VAL A 22 16.90 -4.26 4.08
N ARG A 23 17.20 -4.64 5.31
CA ARG A 23 16.37 -5.53 6.13
C ARG A 23 15.52 -4.68 7.05
N LEU A 24 14.20 -4.85 6.98
CA LEU A 24 13.25 -4.28 7.91
C LEU A 24 12.96 -5.28 9.02
N GLU A 25 12.96 -4.81 10.27
CA GLU A 25 12.40 -5.54 11.41
C GLU A 25 11.13 -4.82 11.87
N VAL A 26 10.01 -5.53 11.84
CA VAL A 26 8.70 -4.99 12.24
C VAL A 26 8.19 -5.79 13.42
N SER A 27 7.83 -5.11 14.52
CA SER A 27 7.10 -5.76 15.60
C SER A 27 5.66 -6.01 15.16
N SER A 28 5.16 -7.20 15.43
CA SER A 28 3.79 -7.60 15.12
C SER A 28 3.14 -8.23 16.34
N PRO A 29 1.86 -7.96 16.63
CA PRO A 29 1.13 -8.63 17.70
C PRO A 29 0.77 -10.09 17.34
N TRP A 30 1.04 -10.54 16.11
CA TRP A 30 0.84 -11.95 15.75
C TRP A 30 1.84 -12.84 16.49
N LYS A 31 1.36 -13.52 17.53
CA LYS A 31 2.20 -14.43 18.35
C LYS A 31 2.52 -15.74 17.66
N ALA A 32 1.75 -16.11 16.64
CA ALA A 32 1.91 -17.33 15.87
C ALA A 32 1.26 -17.15 14.48
N GLY A 33 1.58 -18.04 13.54
CA GLY A 33 0.91 -18.12 12.25
C GLY A 33 1.54 -17.27 11.14
N VAL A 34 2.77 -16.78 11.34
CA VAL A 34 3.60 -16.23 10.26
C VAL A 34 4.83 -17.12 10.10
N SER A 35 5.06 -17.61 8.91
CA SER A 35 6.14 -18.55 8.58
C SER A 35 7.21 -17.89 7.71
N HIS A 36 8.42 -18.43 7.75
CA HIS A 36 9.46 -18.10 6.77
C HIS A 36 8.94 -18.36 5.34
N GLY A 37 9.18 -17.41 4.44
CA GLY A 37 8.70 -17.47 3.06
C GLY A 37 7.28 -16.97 2.84
N GLU A 38 6.54 -16.63 3.90
CA GLU A 38 5.19 -16.08 3.79
C GLU A 38 5.22 -14.62 3.31
N SER A 39 4.21 -14.21 2.52
CA SER A 39 4.05 -12.83 2.09
C SER A 39 3.22 -12.05 3.08
N ILE A 40 3.73 -10.89 3.47
CA ILE A 40 3.04 -9.90 4.33
C ILE A 40 3.02 -8.56 3.61
N ALA A 41 1.90 -7.88 3.59
CA ALA A 41 1.83 -6.50 3.16
C ALA A 41 2.22 -5.57 4.32
N VAL A 42 3.21 -4.71 4.09
CA VAL A 42 3.67 -3.67 5.03
C VAL A 42 3.39 -2.32 4.39
N ASN A 43 2.45 -1.55 4.92
CA ASN A 43 1.91 -0.36 4.26
C ASN A 43 1.58 -0.62 2.78
N GLY A 44 0.93 -1.74 2.49
CA GLY A 44 0.56 -2.15 1.14
C GLY A 44 1.71 -2.67 0.27
N VAL A 45 2.92 -2.79 0.78
CA VAL A 45 4.06 -3.37 0.05
C VAL A 45 4.16 -4.85 0.38
N CYS A 46 4.04 -5.72 -0.62
CA CYS A 46 4.22 -7.16 -0.47
C CYS A 46 5.69 -7.50 -0.21
N LEU A 47 5.98 -8.03 0.96
CA LEU A 47 7.31 -8.43 1.37
C LEU A 47 7.32 -9.90 1.81
N THR A 48 8.44 -10.58 1.56
CA THR A 48 8.63 -11.97 2.00
C THR A 48 9.31 -12.00 3.36
N VAL A 49 8.73 -12.74 4.30
CA VAL A 49 9.30 -12.94 5.63
C VAL A 49 10.54 -13.84 5.55
N VAL A 50 11.68 -13.33 5.97
CA VAL A 50 12.95 -14.07 6.03
C VAL A 50 13.28 -14.57 7.45
N ALA A 51 12.63 -14.02 8.47
CA ALA A 51 12.66 -14.54 9.83
C ALA A 51 11.43 -14.08 10.61
N ALA A 52 10.93 -14.93 11.48
CA ALA A 52 9.85 -14.61 12.41
C ALA A 52 10.15 -15.20 13.78
N SER A 53 10.31 -14.37 14.81
CA SER A 53 10.53 -14.80 16.19
C SER A 53 10.06 -13.73 17.18
N ASP A 54 9.55 -14.14 18.31
CA ASP A 54 9.23 -13.28 19.46
C ASP A 54 8.38 -12.02 19.11
N GLY A 55 7.41 -12.19 18.19
CA GLY A 55 6.56 -11.08 17.73
C GLY A 55 7.28 -10.07 16.82
N ARG A 56 8.42 -10.45 16.23
CA ARG A 56 9.14 -9.68 15.21
C ARG A 56 9.18 -10.43 13.89
N LEU A 57 9.04 -9.68 12.83
CA LEU A 57 9.15 -10.14 11.46
C LEU A 57 10.31 -9.42 10.79
N SER A 58 11.19 -10.17 10.15
CA SER A 58 12.27 -9.62 9.33
C SER A 58 11.97 -9.85 7.86
N MET A 59 12.15 -8.82 7.03
CA MET A 59 11.89 -8.86 5.59
C MET A 59 12.97 -8.07 4.87
N ASP A 60 13.46 -8.60 3.74
CA ASP A 60 14.42 -7.90 2.90
C ASP A 60 13.69 -7.08 1.83
N VAL A 61 14.14 -5.85 1.61
CA VAL A 61 13.56 -4.90 0.65
C VAL A 61 14.62 -4.48 -0.34
N GLY A 62 14.39 -4.80 -1.59
CA GLY A 62 15.30 -4.49 -2.70
C GLY A 62 15.27 -3.01 -3.12
N PRO A 63 16.27 -2.57 -3.92
CA PRO A 63 16.43 -1.17 -4.31
C PRO A 63 15.22 -0.58 -5.02
N GLU A 64 14.59 -1.33 -5.92
CA GLU A 64 13.42 -0.87 -6.66
C GLU A 64 12.24 -0.59 -5.74
N THR A 65 11.96 -1.50 -4.80
CA THR A 65 10.89 -1.31 -3.80
C THR A 65 11.16 -0.11 -2.92
N LEU A 66 12.42 0.11 -2.50
CA LEU A 66 12.82 1.29 -1.73
C LEU A 66 12.63 2.59 -2.53
N ARG A 67 12.91 2.55 -3.83
CA ARG A 67 12.74 3.69 -4.72
C ARG A 67 11.27 4.04 -4.96
N ALA A 68 10.44 3.02 -5.20
CA ALA A 68 9.04 3.17 -5.61
C ALA A 68 8.10 3.45 -4.44
N THR A 69 8.47 3.07 -3.20
CA THR A 69 7.56 3.10 -2.04
C THR A 69 8.04 4.03 -0.93
N THR A 70 7.19 4.22 0.09
CA THR A 70 7.54 4.98 1.30
C THR A 70 8.58 4.25 2.16
N LEU A 71 8.79 2.93 1.96
CA LEU A 71 9.73 2.14 2.74
C LEU A 71 11.19 2.61 2.61
N GLY A 72 11.53 3.27 1.49
CA GLY A 72 12.86 3.86 1.31
C GLY A 72 13.18 5.05 2.21
N ARG A 73 12.17 5.61 2.89
CA ARG A 73 12.31 6.78 3.77
C ARG A 73 11.75 6.55 5.17
N VAL A 74 11.28 5.34 5.44
CA VAL A 74 10.67 5.01 6.73
C VAL A 74 11.75 4.94 7.81
N ALA A 75 11.46 5.51 8.97
CA ALA A 75 12.36 5.50 10.13
C ALA A 75 11.88 4.49 11.19
N ALA A 76 12.81 3.99 12.00
CA ALA A 76 12.47 3.19 13.16
C ALA A 76 11.51 3.95 14.08
N GLY A 77 10.59 3.23 14.70
CA GLY A 77 9.55 3.78 15.57
C GLY A 77 8.22 4.08 14.87
N ARG A 78 8.18 4.22 13.53
CA ARG A 78 6.92 4.46 12.78
C ARG A 78 6.00 3.23 12.86
N LYS A 79 4.71 3.47 13.00
CA LYS A 79 3.69 2.45 12.81
C LYS A 79 3.52 2.12 11.35
N VAL A 80 3.21 0.86 11.07
CA VAL A 80 2.94 0.34 9.72
C VAL A 80 1.71 -0.56 9.73
N ASN A 81 0.90 -0.46 8.70
CA ASN A 81 -0.22 -1.35 8.46
C ASN A 81 0.29 -2.72 8.06
N LEU A 82 -0.27 -3.78 8.63
CA LEU A 82 0.10 -5.16 8.34
C LEU A 82 -1.14 -5.97 7.93
N GLU A 83 -1.00 -6.73 6.86
CA GLU A 83 -1.98 -7.69 6.38
C GLU A 83 -1.26 -8.95 5.89
N ARG A 84 -1.75 -10.13 6.26
CA ARG A 84 -1.26 -11.42 5.75
C ARG A 84 -1.89 -11.71 4.39
N ALA A 85 -1.19 -12.50 3.57
CA ALA A 85 -1.75 -12.96 2.32
C ALA A 85 -3.02 -13.80 2.55
N LEU A 86 -4.03 -13.59 1.70
CA LEU A 86 -5.26 -14.38 1.69
C LEU A 86 -4.99 -15.87 1.56
N LYS A 87 -5.71 -16.66 2.33
CA LYS A 87 -5.78 -18.11 2.17
C LYS A 87 -6.98 -18.50 1.31
N ALA A 88 -6.89 -19.65 0.68
CA ALA A 88 -8.05 -20.21 -0.03
C ALA A 88 -9.22 -20.40 0.94
N GLY A 89 -10.37 -19.84 0.59
CA GLY A 89 -11.59 -19.88 1.43
C GLY A 89 -11.81 -18.68 2.34
N ASP A 90 -10.85 -17.76 2.45
CA ASP A 90 -11.04 -16.53 3.20
C ASP A 90 -12.08 -15.61 2.53
N ARG A 91 -12.70 -14.74 3.33
CA ARG A 91 -13.62 -13.72 2.80
C ARG A 91 -12.85 -12.62 2.09
N PHE A 92 -13.35 -12.23 0.94
CA PHE A 92 -12.84 -11.12 0.15
C PHE A 92 -13.65 -9.85 0.46
N GLY A 93 -13.21 -9.08 1.45
CA GLY A 93 -14.00 -7.95 1.98
C GLY A 93 -13.62 -6.57 1.46
N GLY A 94 -12.47 -6.43 0.78
CA GLY A 94 -11.99 -5.18 0.17
C GLY A 94 -12.00 -5.24 -1.36
N HIS A 95 -10.82 -5.02 -1.98
CA HIS A 95 -10.60 -5.18 -3.42
C HIS A 95 -9.31 -5.97 -3.69
N PHE A 96 -8.98 -6.24 -4.97
CA PHE A 96 -7.76 -6.97 -5.32
C PHE A 96 -6.53 -6.10 -5.08
N VAL A 97 -5.89 -6.30 -3.93
CA VAL A 97 -4.61 -5.66 -3.57
C VAL A 97 -3.50 -6.69 -3.74
N GLN A 98 -2.55 -6.38 -4.60
CA GLN A 98 -1.42 -7.27 -4.89
C GLN A 98 -0.26 -7.06 -3.92
N GLY A 99 -0.17 -5.86 -3.33
CA GLY A 99 0.99 -5.38 -2.61
C GLY A 99 2.06 -4.85 -3.57
N HIS A 100 1.68 -4.54 -4.80
CA HIS A 100 2.53 -4.00 -5.85
C HIS A 100 2.24 -2.52 -6.04
N VAL A 101 2.83 -1.72 -5.17
CA VAL A 101 2.66 -0.26 -5.14
C VAL A 101 3.02 0.35 -6.48
N ASP A 102 2.10 1.11 -7.07
CA ASP A 102 2.29 1.78 -8.36
C ASP A 102 3.11 3.07 -8.23
N GLY A 103 3.04 3.69 -7.08
CA GLY A 103 3.73 4.93 -6.81
C GLY A 103 3.37 5.50 -5.45
N ARG A 104 3.84 6.73 -5.21
CA ARG A 104 3.56 7.45 -3.97
C ARG A 104 2.68 8.64 -4.26
N GLY A 105 1.72 8.86 -3.36
CA GLY A 105 1.01 10.12 -3.23
C GLY A 105 1.52 10.91 -2.04
N GLU A 106 1.00 12.11 -1.87
CA GLU A 106 1.20 12.96 -0.70
C GLU A 106 -0.14 13.21 -0.04
N LEU A 107 -0.19 13.17 1.27
CA LEU A 107 -1.37 13.55 2.04
C LEU A 107 -1.45 15.08 2.06
N LEU A 108 -2.43 15.63 1.33
CA LEU A 108 -2.61 17.07 1.12
C LEU A 108 -3.47 17.72 2.19
N ASP A 109 -4.44 16.98 2.75
CA ASP A 109 -5.37 17.48 3.77
C ASP A 109 -5.91 16.35 4.63
N ILE A 110 -6.17 16.67 5.91
CA ILE A 110 -6.89 15.83 6.88
C ILE A 110 -7.98 16.69 7.49
N ARG A 111 -9.23 16.31 7.30
CA ARG A 111 -10.38 17.07 7.78
C ARG A 111 -11.36 16.18 8.52
N GLU A 112 -11.68 16.56 9.72
CA GLU A 112 -12.78 15.95 10.49
C GLU A 112 -14.12 16.53 10.06
N ALA A 113 -15.09 15.67 9.79
CA ALA A 113 -16.45 16.06 9.44
C ALA A 113 -17.45 15.08 10.09
N SER A 114 -18.10 15.53 11.15
CA SER A 114 -18.89 14.68 12.04
C SER A 114 -18.05 13.52 12.58
N ASP A 115 -18.51 12.29 12.44
CA ASP A 115 -17.80 11.10 12.93
C ASP A 115 -16.78 10.54 11.92
N PHE A 116 -16.60 11.20 10.77
CA PHE A 116 -15.73 10.72 9.69
C PHE A 116 -14.50 11.59 9.51
N ILE A 117 -13.41 10.97 9.08
CA ILE A 117 -12.19 11.66 8.68
C ILE A 117 -12.13 11.66 7.14
N TRP A 118 -11.86 12.82 6.58
CA TRP A 118 -11.60 12.96 5.15
C TRP A 118 -10.11 13.14 4.92
N LEU A 119 -9.56 12.37 4.00
CA LEU A 119 -8.19 12.52 3.55
C LEU A 119 -8.20 12.94 2.08
N THR A 120 -7.42 13.97 1.76
CA THR A 120 -7.11 14.33 0.38
C THR A 120 -5.71 13.88 0.07
N CYS A 121 -5.54 13.03 -0.94
CA CYS A 121 -4.24 12.54 -1.39
C CYS A 121 -3.97 12.99 -2.83
N SER A 122 -2.72 13.34 -3.12
CA SER A 122 -2.25 13.48 -4.51
C SER A 122 -1.97 12.12 -5.14
N TYR A 123 -1.90 12.08 -6.47
CA TYR A 123 -1.39 10.93 -7.22
C TYR A 123 -0.65 11.39 -8.47
N PRO A 124 0.34 10.60 -8.98
CA PRO A 124 1.03 10.91 -10.22
C PRO A 124 0.08 10.86 -11.43
N LEU A 125 0.11 11.89 -12.28
CA LEU A 125 -0.82 12.04 -13.41
C LEU A 125 -0.74 10.89 -14.45
N GLU A 126 0.37 10.17 -14.51
CA GLU A 126 0.50 8.98 -15.34
C GLU A 126 -0.50 7.87 -14.98
N HIS A 127 -1.03 7.90 -13.77
CA HIS A 127 -2.02 6.93 -13.26
C HIS A 127 -3.47 7.42 -13.36
N ASP A 128 -3.73 8.59 -13.96
CA ASP A 128 -5.05 9.21 -14.05
C ASP A 128 -6.12 8.29 -14.66
N ALA A 129 -5.73 7.45 -15.61
CA ALA A 129 -6.64 6.49 -16.24
C ALA A 129 -6.97 5.25 -15.36
N TRP A 130 -6.28 5.05 -14.25
CA TRP A 130 -6.45 3.88 -13.35
C TRP A 130 -7.33 4.17 -12.15
N ILE A 131 -7.71 5.43 -11.94
CA ILE A 131 -8.53 5.86 -10.81
C ILE A 131 -9.84 6.46 -11.32
N ILE A 132 -10.94 6.10 -10.67
CA ILE A 132 -12.28 6.58 -11.03
C ILE A 132 -13.06 6.97 -9.77
N PRO A 133 -14.02 7.93 -9.86
CA PRO A 133 -14.95 8.20 -8.77
C PRO A 133 -15.69 6.92 -8.37
N LYS A 134 -15.82 6.66 -7.08
CA LYS A 134 -16.42 5.45 -6.49
C LYS A 134 -15.67 4.15 -6.79
N GLY A 135 -14.51 4.22 -7.43
CA GLY A 135 -13.59 3.08 -7.56
C GLY A 135 -12.83 2.80 -6.27
N ALA A 136 -12.12 1.67 -6.25
CA ALA A 136 -11.25 1.30 -5.16
C ALA A 136 -9.81 1.82 -5.40
N VAL A 137 -9.13 2.16 -4.31
CA VAL A 137 -7.71 2.47 -4.26
C VAL A 137 -7.14 1.99 -2.93
N ALA A 138 -5.94 1.43 -2.93
CA ALA A 138 -5.24 1.13 -1.69
C ALA A 138 -4.30 2.29 -1.34
N VAL A 139 -4.46 2.84 -0.12
CA VAL A 139 -3.59 3.86 0.47
C VAL A 139 -2.89 3.25 1.68
N ASP A 140 -1.55 3.16 1.64
CA ASP A 140 -0.77 2.41 2.62
C ASP A 140 -1.36 1.02 2.93
N GLY A 141 -1.83 0.33 1.87
CA GLY A 141 -2.45 -0.98 1.92
C GLY A 141 -3.91 -1.00 2.37
N ILE A 142 -4.50 0.11 2.72
CA ILE A 142 -5.90 0.18 3.16
C ILE A 142 -6.81 0.31 1.93
N SER A 143 -7.74 -0.62 1.75
CA SER A 143 -8.77 -0.56 0.71
C SER A 143 -9.76 0.55 1.00
N LEU A 144 -9.78 1.56 0.14
CA LEU A 144 -10.62 2.75 0.29
C LEU A 144 -11.42 3.02 -0.98
N THR A 145 -12.55 3.71 -0.81
CA THR A 145 -13.38 4.16 -1.93
C THR A 145 -13.05 5.61 -2.26
N VAL A 146 -12.78 5.90 -3.52
CA VAL A 146 -12.61 7.26 -4.03
C VAL A 146 -13.95 8.01 -3.92
N ALA A 147 -14.04 8.91 -2.96
CA ALA A 147 -15.26 9.69 -2.70
C ALA A 147 -15.41 10.84 -3.70
N SER A 148 -14.32 11.53 -4.01
CA SER A 148 -14.23 12.53 -5.08
C SER A 148 -12.90 12.41 -5.83
N LEU A 149 -12.88 12.84 -7.07
CA LEU A 149 -11.71 12.82 -7.94
C LEU A 149 -11.57 14.16 -8.63
N ALA A 150 -10.38 14.74 -8.56
CA ALA A 150 -9.97 15.90 -9.31
C ALA A 150 -8.61 15.62 -9.95
N ARG A 151 -8.15 16.53 -10.83
CA ARG A 151 -6.85 16.35 -11.48
C ARG A 151 -5.73 16.23 -10.45
N ALA A 152 -4.99 15.11 -10.49
CA ALA A 152 -3.86 14.77 -9.63
C ALA A 152 -4.19 14.66 -8.12
N ARG A 153 -5.45 14.58 -7.73
CA ARG A 153 -5.85 14.40 -6.33
C ARG A 153 -7.20 13.71 -6.21
N PHE A 154 -7.38 13.00 -5.12
CA PHE A 154 -8.65 12.36 -4.77
C PHE A 154 -8.91 12.49 -3.27
N ASP A 155 -10.18 12.39 -2.91
CA ASP A 155 -10.60 12.33 -1.51
C ASP A 155 -11.14 10.95 -1.19
N VAL A 156 -10.85 10.50 0.03
CA VAL A 156 -11.43 9.30 0.64
C VAL A 156 -12.05 9.66 1.98
N GLN A 157 -13.15 8.98 2.32
CA GLN A 157 -13.79 9.12 3.62
C GLN A 157 -13.46 7.90 4.47
N ILE A 158 -12.89 8.15 5.65
CA ILE A 158 -12.46 7.13 6.58
C ILE A 158 -13.48 7.00 7.70
N VAL A 159 -14.00 5.79 7.91
CA VAL A 159 -14.88 5.48 9.04
C VAL A 159 -14.06 5.40 10.34
N PRO A 160 -14.67 5.69 11.51
CA PRO A 160 -13.95 5.68 12.80
C PRO A 160 -13.17 4.38 13.05
N PHE A 161 -13.76 3.24 12.77
CA PHE A 161 -13.11 1.95 12.92
C PHE A 161 -11.79 1.85 12.13
N THR A 162 -11.79 2.24 10.85
CA THR A 162 -10.58 2.21 10.02
C THR A 162 -9.53 3.19 10.53
N TRP A 163 -9.94 4.38 10.97
CA TRP A 163 -9.03 5.35 11.55
C TRP A 163 -8.33 4.80 12.80
N GLU A 164 -9.07 4.20 13.72
CA GLU A 164 -8.54 3.69 14.99
C GLU A 164 -7.70 2.42 14.85
N HIS A 165 -7.97 1.60 13.81
CA HIS A 165 -7.35 0.28 13.65
C HIS A 165 -6.25 0.23 12.59
N THR A 166 -5.80 1.39 12.11
CA THR A 166 -4.72 1.51 11.11
C THR A 166 -3.65 2.50 11.56
N ALA A 167 -2.58 2.64 10.76
CA ALA A 167 -1.54 3.63 11.03
C ALA A 167 -1.91 5.05 10.57
N LEU A 168 -3.11 5.29 10.01
CA LEU A 168 -3.55 6.60 9.52
C LEU A 168 -3.42 7.74 10.53
N PRO A 169 -3.73 7.57 11.84
CA PRO A 169 -3.59 8.65 12.82
C PRO A 169 -2.17 9.19 13.01
N GLU A 170 -1.14 8.46 12.57
CA GLU A 170 0.25 8.93 12.65
C GLU A 170 0.66 9.81 11.46
N LEU A 171 -0.15 9.82 10.40
CA LEU A 171 0.12 10.65 9.22
C LEU A 171 -0.10 12.14 9.51
N ARG A 172 0.67 12.96 8.82
CA ARG A 172 0.58 14.42 8.82
C ARG A 172 0.44 14.91 7.38
N VAL A 173 -0.18 16.05 7.18
CA VAL A 173 -0.16 16.75 5.88
C VAL A 173 1.30 16.93 5.44
N GLY A 174 1.57 16.55 4.19
CA GLY A 174 2.90 16.48 3.60
C GLY A 174 3.59 15.10 3.69
N ASP A 175 3.03 14.15 4.46
CA ASP A 175 3.55 12.78 4.49
C ASP A 175 3.26 12.07 3.16
N ALA A 176 4.23 11.29 2.69
CA ALA A 176 4.05 10.40 1.55
C ALA A 176 3.29 9.13 1.95
N VAL A 177 2.41 8.67 1.07
CA VAL A 177 1.65 7.41 1.20
C VAL A 177 1.88 6.52 -0.02
N ASN A 178 1.86 5.21 0.17
CA ASN A 178 1.89 4.23 -0.91
C ASN A 178 0.52 4.17 -1.59
N LEU A 179 0.50 4.17 -2.92
CA LEU A 179 -0.71 4.03 -3.71
C LEU A 179 -0.63 2.77 -4.57
N GLU A 180 -1.68 1.94 -4.49
CA GLU A 180 -1.91 0.86 -5.44
C GLU A 180 -3.32 1.02 -6.02
N PHE A 181 -3.41 1.15 -7.34
CA PHE A 181 -4.68 1.27 -8.04
C PHE A 181 -5.25 -0.12 -8.34
N ASP A 182 -6.58 -0.20 -8.43
CA ASP A 182 -7.26 -1.46 -8.69
C ASP A 182 -6.74 -2.11 -9.99
N ILE A 183 -6.25 -3.33 -9.87
CA ILE A 183 -5.69 -4.11 -10.98
C ILE A 183 -6.68 -4.29 -12.14
N LEU A 184 -7.99 -4.34 -11.84
CA LEU A 184 -9.02 -4.45 -12.87
C LEU A 184 -9.05 -3.20 -13.76
N GLY A 185 -8.87 -2.01 -13.18
CA GLY A 185 -8.75 -0.75 -13.93
C GLY A 185 -7.53 -0.76 -14.86
N LYS A 186 -6.39 -1.23 -14.37
CA LYS A 186 -5.15 -1.34 -15.17
C LYS A 186 -5.33 -2.27 -16.38
N TYR A 187 -5.92 -3.45 -16.18
CA TYR A 187 -6.22 -4.37 -17.28
C TYR A 187 -7.23 -3.81 -18.27
N ALA A 188 -8.28 -3.14 -17.79
CA ALA A 188 -9.28 -2.51 -18.67
C ALA A 188 -8.65 -1.43 -19.56
N VAL A 189 -7.84 -0.54 -18.98
CA VAL A 189 -7.11 0.49 -19.73
C VAL A 189 -6.15 -0.16 -20.75
N ARG A 190 -5.42 -1.18 -20.36
CA ARG A 190 -4.49 -1.88 -21.25
C ARG A 190 -5.21 -2.54 -22.44
N ALA A 191 -6.33 -3.21 -22.19
CA ALA A 191 -7.15 -3.81 -23.22
C ALA A 191 -7.69 -2.76 -24.20
N ALA A 192 -8.17 -1.63 -23.70
CA ALA A 192 -8.65 -0.51 -24.53
C ALA A 192 -7.53 0.09 -25.40
N GLN A 193 -6.33 0.25 -24.87
CA GLN A 193 -5.16 0.74 -25.61
C GLN A 193 -4.80 -0.19 -26.76
N LEU A 194 -4.77 -1.51 -26.53
CA LEU A 194 -4.48 -2.50 -27.54
C LEU A 194 -5.56 -2.52 -28.64
N SER A 195 -6.84 -2.44 -28.26
CA SER A 195 -7.96 -2.39 -29.21
C SER A 195 -7.96 -1.12 -30.07
N ALA A 196 -7.44 0.00 -29.54
CA ALA A 196 -7.29 1.24 -30.28
C ALA A 196 -6.06 1.30 -31.19
N GLY A 197 -5.30 0.18 -31.34
CA GLY A 197 -4.09 0.11 -32.15
C GLY A 197 -2.93 0.95 -31.60
N ARG A 198 -3.01 1.38 -30.36
CA ARG A 198 -1.91 2.09 -29.69
C ARG A 198 -0.84 1.07 -29.33
N ALA A 199 0.37 1.25 -29.86
CA ALA A 199 1.51 0.43 -29.52
C ALA A 199 1.70 0.38 -27.99
N PRO A 200 2.08 -0.78 -27.42
CA PRO A 200 2.47 -0.84 -26.04
C PRO A 200 3.54 0.21 -25.77
N VAL A 201 3.36 1.01 -24.71
CA VAL A 201 4.45 1.86 -24.22
C VAL A 201 5.59 0.91 -23.89
N PRO A 202 6.76 1.04 -24.54
CA PRO A 202 7.91 0.26 -24.13
C PRO A 202 8.18 0.60 -22.68
N THR A 203 8.15 -0.39 -21.83
CA THR A 203 8.72 -0.21 -20.49
C THR A 203 10.22 -0.32 -20.71
N ASP A 204 10.91 0.82 -20.75
CA ASP A 204 12.37 0.85 -20.76
C ASP A 204 12.99 0.38 -19.43
N SER A 205 12.20 -0.31 -18.61
CA SER A 205 12.69 -1.07 -17.47
C SER A 205 13.28 -2.39 -17.98
N VAL A 206 14.40 -2.29 -18.66
CA VAL A 206 15.28 -3.43 -18.83
C VAL A 206 15.91 -3.69 -17.47
N TRP A 207 15.62 -4.83 -16.91
CA TRP A 207 16.39 -5.35 -15.79
C TRP A 207 17.87 -5.39 -16.20
N PRO A 208 18.79 -4.85 -15.38
CA PRO A 208 20.21 -4.99 -15.64
C PRO A 208 20.66 -6.45 -15.61
#